data_0e6264f06d38bc038775ce1a06e39546
#
_entry.id   0e6264f06d38bc038775ce1a06e39546
#
_cell.length_a   1.000
_cell.length_b   1.000
_cell.length_c   1.000
_cell.angle_alpha   90.00
_cell.angle_beta   90.00
_cell.angle_gamma   90.00
#
_symmetry.space_group_name_H-M   'P 1'
#
loop_
_entity.id
_entity.type
_entity.pdbx_description
1 polymer ?
#
loop_
_entity_poly.entity_id
_entity_poly.type
_entity_poly.pdbx_seq_one_letter_code
_entity_poly.pdbx_strand_id
1 'polypeptide(L)'
;KHSRTPLIVAGIVVLIMVAVYLGFGVYYMDRFFPGTTVNGIDVSGKTVKEVENLVANQVQDYVLRVHEKDNKTEQIDGADIQFEYVSDGAAQQLKYSQNSFLWINAYFHPQEYTMTTPTVYNKAKLKEAMEKLDAFDSDKVTEPKDAYIDETSSGFEIVEEVEGNQLN
;
A
#
# COMPACT_ATOMS: atom_id res chain seq x y z
N LYS A 1 28.89 22.03 58.19
CA LYS A 1 29.46 21.27 57.02
C LYS A 1 28.30 20.89 56.10
N HIS A 2 28.10 21.63 55.01
CA HIS A 2 27.12 21.23 54.01
C HIS A 2 27.65 19.96 53.33
N SER A 3 26.89 18.89 53.45
CA SER A 3 27.22 17.64 52.78
C SER A 3 27.29 17.84 51.27
N ARG A 4 28.38 17.50 50.62
CA ARG A 4 28.52 17.57 49.15
C ARG A 4 27.83 16.39 48.44
N THR A 5 27.32 15.43 49.23
CA THR A 5 26.65 14.22 48.72
C THR A 5 25.47 14.53 47.79
N PRO A 6 24.53 15.45 48.12
CA PRO A 6 23.40 15.72 47.28
C PRO A 6 23.79 16.34 45.93
N LEU A 7 24.85 17.14 45.89
CA LEU A 7 25.37 17.73 44.66
C LEU A 7 25.99 16.66 43.75
N ILE A 8 26.71 15.71 44.33
CA ILE A 8 27.30 14.57 43.59
C ILE A 8 26.18 13.71 43.00
N VAL A 9 25.18 13.37 43.80
CA VAL A 9 24.01 12.56 43.34
C VAL A 9 23.28 13.29 42.21
N ALA A 10 23.03 14.58 42.37
CA ALA A 10 22.40 15.37 41.29
C ALA A 10 23.21 15.37 40.00
N GLY A 11 24.56 15.50 40.12
CA GLY A 11 25.48 15.44 38.97
C GLY A 11 25.41 14.08 38.27
N ILE A 12 25.40 12.97 39.01
CA ILE A 12 25.25 11.60 38.44
C ILE A 12 23.93 11.43 37.73
N VAL A 13 22.83 11.89 38.32
CA VAL A 13 21.48 11.82 37.69
C VAL A 13 21.46 12.59 36.36
N VAL A 14 21.99 13.79 36.34
CA VAL A 14 22.08 14.59 35.11
C VAL A 14 22.93 13.88 34.04
N LEU A 15 24.06 13.29 34.42
CA LEU A 15 24.93 12.58 33.51
C LEU A 15 24.22 11.34 32.92
N ILE A 16 23.47 10.60 33.72
CA ILE A 16 22.64 9.48 33.24
C ILE A 16 21.57 9.96 32.27
N MET A 17 20.86 11.05 32.59
CA MET A 17 19.85 11.62 31.67
C MET A 17 20.46 12.03 30.32
N VAL A 18 21.63 12.67 30.33
CA VAL A 18 22.34 13.05 29.11
C VAL A 18 22.76 11.80 28.33
N ALA A 19 23.29 10.78 29.00
CA ALA A 19 23.68 9.52 28.34
C ALA A 19 22.49 8.82 27.67
N VAL A 20 21.35 8.76 28.36
CA VAL A 20 20.09 8.20 27.82
C VAL A 20 19.62 9.02 26.63
N TYR A 21 19.58 10.35 26.74
CA TYR A 21 19.19 11.24 25.65
C TYR A 21 20.03 11.04 24.38
N LEU A 22 21.35 11.02 24.56
CA LEU A 22 22.27 10.81 23.44
C LEU A 22 22.15 9.38 22.86
N GLY A 23 21.99 8.37 23.73
CA GLY A 23 21.78 6.99 23.32
C GLY A 23 20.56 6.82 22.42
N PHE A 24 19.42 7.40 22.80
CA PHE A 24 18.22 7.40 21.93
C PHE A 24 18.43 8.27 20.69
N GLY A 25 19.15 9.38 20.75
CA GLY A 25 19.51 10.17 19.58
C GLY A 25 20.25 9.33 18.54
N VAL A 26 21.24 8.54 18.98
CA VAL A 26 21.99 7.61 18.11
C VAL A 26 21.06 6.47 17.61
N TYR A 27 20.20 5.90 18.46
CA TYR A 27 19.25 4.86 18.06
C TYR A 27 18.33 5.31 16.94
N TYR A 28 17.86 6.58 16.99
CA TYR A 28 16.98 7.14 15.95
C TYR A 28 17.73 7.72 14.74
N MET A 29 19.04 7.56 14.62
CA MET A 29 19.75 7.98 13.41
C MET A 29 19.33 7.22 12.17
N ASP A 30 19.05 5.93 12.31
CA ASP A 30 18.64 5.03 11.22
C ASP A 30 17.19 4.54 11.33
N ARG A 31 16.45 4.97 12.37
CA ARG A 31 15.09 4.53 12.66
C ARG A 31 14.12 5.69 12.70
N PHE A 32 12.91 5.44 12.21
CA PHE A 32 11.81 6.40 12.32
C PHE A 32 11.41 6.64 13.76
N PHE A 33 10.96 7.85 14.06
CA PHE A 33 10.49 8.23 15.39
C PHE A 33 9.27 7.46 15.84
N PRO A 34 9.01 7.37 17.16
CA PRO A 34 7.76 6.82 17.67
C PRO A 34 6.56 7.64 17.20
N GLY A 35 5.46 6.99 16.91
CA GLY A 35 4.25 7.64 16.39
C GLY A 35 4.36 8.12 14.94
N THR A 36 5.38 7.67 14.18
CA THR A 36 5.50 8.00 12.77
C THR A 36 4.69 7.03 11.93
N THR A 37 3.87 7.56 11.01
CA THR A 37 3.18 6.79 9.97
C THR A 37 3.64 7.23 8.59
N VAL A 38 3.70 6.31 7.64
CA VAL A 38 3.95 6.56 6.21
C VAL A 38 2.85 5.90 5.40
N ASN A 39 2.11 6.68 4.61
CA ASN A 39 0.93 6.20 3.88
C ASN A 39 -0.08 5.46 4.78
N GLY A 40 -0.21 5.88 6.04
CA GLY A 40 -1.08 5.24 7.04
C GLY A 40 -0.50 3.98 7.71
N ILE A 41 0.70 3.54 7.33
CA ILE A 41 1.39 2.40 7.93
C ILE A 41 2.22 2.89 9.12
N ASP A 42 2.10 2.27 10.29
CA ASP A 42 2.96 2.54 11.44
C ASP A 42 4.40 2.05 11.17
N VAL A 43 5.31 3.00 11.16
CA VAL A 43 6.74 2.78 10.93
C VAL A 43 7.60 3.11 12.15
N SER A 44 6.99 3.26 13.32
CA SER A 44 7.66 3.60 14.56
C SER A 44 8.82 2.66 14.86
N GLY A 45 10.01 3.20 15.07
CA GLY A 45 11.23 2.45 15.39
C GLY A 45 11.77 1.58 14.26
N LYS A 46 11.19 1.63 13.06
CA LYS A 46 11.65 0.86 11.89
C LYS A 46 12.76 1.59 11.14
N THR A 47 13.64 0.83 10.54
CA THR A 47 14.64 1.31 9.59
C THR A 47 13.99 1.58 8.22
N VAL A 48 14.67 2.34 7.36
CA VAL A 48 14.22 2.59 5.98
C VAL A 48 13.95 1.29 5.24
N LYS A 49 14.85 0.31 5.35
CA LYS A 49 14.67 -1.00 4.70
C LYS A 49 13.43 -1.75 5.19
N GLU A 50 13.15 -1.71 6.49
CA GLU A 50 11.94 -2.32 7.05
C GLU A 50 10.68 -1.63 6.55
N VAL A 51 10.71 -0.30 6.39
CA VAL A 51 9.59 0.48 5.82
C VAL A 51 9.38 0.12 4.34
N GLU A 52 10.43 0.08 3.54
CA GLU A 52 10.36 -0.33 2.14
C GLU A 52 9.81 -1.75 1.97
N ASN A 53 10.21 -2.69 2.85
CA ASN A 53 9.65 -4.04 2.85
C ASN A 53 8.16 -4.07 3.20
N LEU A 54 7.72 -3.24 4.16
CA LEU A 54 6.27 -3.14 4.49
C LEU A 54 5.47 -2.63 3.30
N VAL A 55 5.97 -1.60 2.63
CA VAL A 55 5.34 -1.04 1.42
C VAL A 55 5.34 -2.06 0.28
N ALA A 56 6.45 -2.78 0.08
CA ALA A 56 6.55 -3.82 -0.94
C ALA A 56 5.54 -4.95 -0.70
N ASN A 57 5.38 -5.41 0.55
CA ASN A 57 4.39 -6.43 0.89
C ASN A 57 2.96 -5.92 0.61
N GLN A 58 2.65 -4.68 1.00
CA GLN A 58 1.34 -4.10 0.74
C GLN A 58 1.03 -3.99 -0.76
N VAL A 59 2.04 -3.72 -1.59
CA VAL A 59 1.90 -3.69 -3.05
C VAL A 59 1.67 -5.10 -3.60
N GLN A 60 2.37 -6.12 -3.10
CA GLN A 60 2.18 -7.51 -3.53
C GLN A 60 0.81 -8.07 -3.14
N ASP A 61 0.28 -7.66 -1.98
CA ASP A 61 -1.04 -8.07 -1.48
C ASP A 61 -2.18 -7.34 -2.21
N TYR A 62 -1.86 -6.47 -3.18
CA TYR A 62 -2.87 -5.77 -3.96
C TYR A 62 -3.68 -6.73 -4.82
N VAL A 63 -4.99 -6.57 -4.79
CA VAL A 63 -5.93 -7.34 -5.60
C VAL A 63 -6.71 -6.40 -6.50
N LEU A 64 -6.57 -6.55 -7.81
CA LEU A 64 -7.40 -5.88 -8.80
C LEU A 64 -8.74 -6.60 -8.87
N ARG A 65 -9.82 -5.90 -8.57
CA ARG A 65 -11.19 -6.43 -8.72
C ARG A 65 -11.80 -5.89 -10.00
N VAL A 66 -12.22 -6.80 -10.86
CA VAL A 66 -12.92 -6.52 -12.10
C VAL A 66 -14.40 -6.76 -11.87
N HIS A 67 -15.19 -5.69 -11.95
CA HIS A 67 -16.64 -5.77 -11.83
C HIS A 67 -17.25 -5.94 -13.21
N GLU A 68 -17.97 -7.03 -13.38
CA GLU A 68 -18.66 -7.38 -14.60
C GLU A 68 -20.17 -7.10 -14.48
N LYS A 69 -20.89 -7.32 -15.56
CA LYS A 69 -22.35 -7.30 -15.59
C LYS A 69 -22.91 -8.32 -14.58
N ASP A 70 -24.17 -8.11 -14.13
CA ASP A 70 -24.88 -8.96 -13.18
C ASP A 70 -24.21 -9.08 -11.80
N ASN A 71 -23.45 -8.03 -11.37
CA ASN A 71 -22.73 -7.97 -10.08
C ASN A 71 -21.66 -9.08 -9.92
N LYS A 72 -21.25 -9.70 -10.99
CA LYS A 72 -20.12 -10.64 -10.96
C LYS A 72 -18.83 -9.86 -10.71
N THR A 73 -17.96 -10.44 -9.90
CA THR A 73 -16.65 -9.86 -9.61
C THR A 73 -15.59 -10.94 -9.77
N GLU A 74 -14.61 -10.67 -10.60
CA GLU A 74 -13.40 -11.45 -10.74
C GLU A 74 -12.21 -10.69 -10.17
N GLN A 75 -11.12 -11.37 -9.94
CA GLN A 75 -9.93 -10.75 -9.35
C GLN A 75 -8.65 -11.23 -10.00
N ILE A 76 -7.66 -10.34 -10.03
CA ILE A 76 -6.28 -10.63 -10.42
C ILE A 76 -5.40 -10.24 -9.24
N ASP A 77 -4.67 -11.19 -8.70
CA ASP A 77 -3.75 -10.93 -7.60
C ASP A 77 -2.47 -10.27 -8.10
N GLY A 78 -1.99 -9.26 -7.35
CA GLY A 78 -0.77 -8.53 -7.69
C GLY A 78 0.44 -9.45 -7.85
N ALA A 79 0.53 -10.49 -7.03
CA ALA A 79 1.59 -11.49 -7.11
C ALA A 79 1.62 -12.23 -8.45
N ASP A 80 0.46 -12.54 -9.03
CA ASP A 80 0.35 -13.26 -10.31
C ASP A 80 0.91 -12.46 -11.48
N ILE A 81 0.79 -11.13 -11.42
CA ILE A 81 1.26 -10.23 -12.47
C ILE A 81 2.63 -9.61 -12.14
N GLN A 82 3.30 -10.08 -11.08
CA GLN A 82 4.55 -9.50 -10.57
C GLN A 82 4.40 -7.98 -10.34
N PHE A 83 3.34 -7.60 -9.61
CA PHE A 83 3.15 -6.22 -9.21
C PHE A 83 4.06 -5.92 -8.03
N GLU A 84 5.11 -5.12 -8.27
CA GLU A 84 6.20 -4.91 -7.34
C GLU A 84 6.44 -3.43 -7.09
N TYR A 85 6.77 -3.10 -5.85
CA TYR A 85 7.25 -1.77 -5.46
C TYR A 85 8.69 -1.58 -5.94
N VAL A 86 8.98 -0.40 -6.49
CA VAL A 86 10.33 0.03 -6.86
C VAL A 86 10.74 1.19 -5.99
N SER A 87 11.78 1.01 -5.17
CA SER A 87 12.29 2.08 -4.32
C SER A 87 12.83 3.24 -5.17
N ASP A 88 12.34 4.44 -4.90
CA ASP A 88 12.82 5.71 -5.46
C ASP A 88 13.62 6.55 -4.45
N GLY A 89 13.89 5.97 -3.26
CA GLY A 89 14.58 6.63 -2.17
C GLY A 89 13.70 7.56 -1.34
N ALA A 90 12.38 7.61 -1.57
CA ALA A 90 11.46 8.48 -0.83
C ALA A 90 11.48 8.18 0.67
N ALA A 91 11.47 6.90 1.08
CA ALA A 91 11.56 6.51 2.48
C ALA A 91 12.86 7.00 3.15
N GLN A 92 13.97 6.96 2.42
CA GLN A 92 15.25 7.48 2.90
C GLN A 92 15.21 8.99 3.08
N GLN A 93 14.60 9.73 2.15
CA GLN A 93 14.45 11.18 2.25
C GLN A 93 13.58 11.57 3.45
N LEU A 94 12.47 10.85 3.67
CA LEU A 94 11.62 11.06 4.85
C LEU A 94 12.41 10.83 6.14
N LYS A 95 13.21 9.76 6.21
CA LYS A 95 14.05 9.52 7.39
C LYS A 95 15.06 10.63 7.60
N TYR A 96 15.69 11.15 6.57
CA TYR A 96 16.63 12.28 6.68
C TYR A 96 15.97 13.59 7.11
N SER A 97 14.67 13.78 6.87
CA SER A 97 13.96 14.96 7.34
C SER A 97 13.78 14.98 8.87
N GLN A 98 13.90 13.83 9.54
CA GLN A 98 13.82 13.69 10.99
C GLN A 98 15.20 13.97 11.63
N ASN A 99 15.31 15.06 12.40
CA ASN A 99 16.50 15.31 13.20
C ASN A 99 16.52 14.38 14.41
N SER A 100 17.40 13.39 14.41
CA SER A 100 17.45 12.29 15.39
C SER A 100 17.54 12.76 16.84
N PHE A 101 18.08 13.93 17.13
CA PHE A 101 18.15 14.50 18.47
C PHE A 101 16.86 15.18 18.92
N LEU A 102 15.83 15.28 18.06
CA LEU A 102 14.51 15.77 18.43
C LEU A 102 13.51 14.64 18.77
N TRP A 103 14.00 13.43 19.01
CA TRP A 103 13.18 12.24 19.25
C TRP A 103 12.18 12.39 20.40
N ILE A 104 12.51 13.12 21.47
CA ILE A 104 11.59 13.37 22.58
C ILE A 104 10.34 14.12 22.11
N ASN A 105 10.48 15.06 21.19
CA ASN A 105 9.36 15.83 20.66
C ASN A 105 8.35 14.94 19.93
N ALA A 106 8.81 13.87 19.29
CA ALA A 106 7.96 12.96 18.54
C ALA A 106 6.95 12.20 19.43
N TYR A 107 7.23 11.98 20.69
CA TYR A 107 6.26 11.39 21.63
C TYR A 107 5.03 12.27 21.87
N PHE A 108 5.17 13.58 21.70
CA PHE A 108 4.10 14.54 21.90
C PHE A 108 3.47 15.01 20.58
N HIS A 109 4.17 14.81 19.48
CA HIS A 109 3.77 15.25 18.14
C HIS A 109 4.03 14.11 17.13
N PRO A 110 3.08 13.16 17.03
CA PRO A 110 3.12 12.12 16.02
C PRO A 110 3.29 12.71 14.62
N GLN A 111 4.03 12.04 13.76
CA GLN A 111 4.35 12.51 12.42
C GLN A 111 3.69 11.62 11.37
N GLU A 112 2.93 12.25 10.49
CA GLU A 112 2.29 11.57 9.38
C GLU A 112 2.95 12.01 8.07
N TYR A 113 3.44 11.04 7.32
CA TYR A 113 4.07 11.27 6.03
C TYR A 113 3.31 10.56 4.91
N THR A 114 3.35 11.19 3.74
CA THR A 114 2.93 10.57 2.50
C THR A 114 4.14 10.48 1.57
N MET A 115 4.36 9.32 0.99
CA MET A 115 5.38 9.13 -0.03
C MET A 115 4.78 8.48 -1.28
N THR A 116 5.43 8.72 -2.42
CA THR A 116 5.14 8.01 -3.66
C THR A 116 5.51 6.53 -3.52
N THR A 117 4.71 5.67 -4.16
CA THR A 117 4.95 4.23 -4.23
C THR A 117 5.03 3.80 -5.69
N PRO A 118 6.14 4.08 -6.38
CA PRO A 118 6.32 3.64 -7.75
C PRO A 118 6.22 2.13 -7.85
N THR A 119 5.47 1.66 -8.84
CA THR A 119 5.22 0.24 -9.04
C THR A 119 5.51 -0.16 -10.48
N VAL A 120 5.86 -1.43 -10.65
CA VAL A 120 6.01 -2.07 -11.95
C VAL A 120 5.21 -3.37 -11.96
N TYR A 121 4.87 -3.83 -13.15
CA TYR A 121 4.21 -5.12 -13.34
C TYR A 121 4.67 -5.78 -14.64
N ASN A 122 4.46 -7.08 -14.74
CA ASN A 122 4.77 -7.84 -15.95
C ASN A 122 3.57 -7.83 -16.91
N LYS A 123 3.71 -7.12 -18.02
CA LYS A 123 2.63 -6.97 -19.03
C LYS A 123 2.19 -8.31 -19.63
N ALA A 124 3.13 -9.27 -19.82
CA ALA A 124 2.79 -10.56 -20.39
C ALA A 124 1.95 -11.39 -19.40
N LYS A 125 2.32 -11.38 -18.13
CA LYS A 125 1.55 -12.03 -17.07
C LYS A 125 0.20 -11.38 -16.84
N LEU A 126 0.13 -10.04 -16.90
CA LEU A 126 -1.17 -9.35 -16.82
C LEU A 126 -2.07 -9.78 -17.98
N LYS A 127 -1.55 -9.84 -19.21
CA LYS A 127 -2.31 -10.32 -20.36
C LYS A 127 -2.80 -11.75 -20.14
N GLU A 128 -1.92 -12.66 -19.70
CA GLU A 128 -2.30 -14.05 -19.38
C GLU A 128 -3.38 -14.14 -18.29
N ALA A 129 -3.28 -13.30 -17.25
CA ALA A 129 -4.29 -13.23 -16.19
C ALA A 129 -5.63 -12.70 -16.70
N MET A 130 -5.59 -11.68 -17.56
CA MET A 130 -6.82 -11.13 -18.18
C MET A 130 -7.50 -12.15 -19.10
N GLU A 131 -6.72 -12.91 -19.90
CA GLU A 131 -7.27 -13.94 -20.81
C GLU A 131 -7.98 -15.07 -20.07
N LYS A 132 -7.77 -15.21 -18.76
CA LYS A 132 -8.46 -16.20 -17.90
C LYS A 132 -9.78 -15.68 -17.33
N LEU A 133 -10.06 -14.38 -17.43
CA LEU A 133 -11.33 -13.81 -16.99
C LEU A 133 -12.47 -14.29 -17.87
N ASP A 134 -13.64 -14.48 -17.29
CA ASP A 134 -14.83 -14.97 -18.02
C ASP A 134 -15.24 -14.04 -19.17
N ALA A 135 -14.96 -12.73 -19.04
CA ALA A 135 -15.22 -11.77 -20.11
C ALA A 135 -14.37 -11.98 -21.39
N PHE A 136 -13.31 -12.79 -21.31
CA PHE A 136 -12.49 -13.20 -22.47
C PHE A 136 -12.66 -14.68 -22.85
N ASP A 137 -13.46 -15.43 -22.10
CA ASP A 137 -13.78 -16.83 -22.40
C ASP A 137 -14.92 -16.89 -23.43
N SER A 138 -14.64 -17.32 -24.65
CA SER A 138 -15.62 -17.41 -25.73
C SER A 138 -16.86 -18.26 -25.39
N ASP A 139 -16.74 -19.22 -24.47
CA ASP A 139 -17.84 -20.09 -24.06
C ASP A 139 -18.78 -19.38 -23.04
N LYS A 140 -18.32 -18.28 -22.46
CA LYS A 140 -19.05 -17.49 -21.43
C LYS A 140 -19.47 -16.11 -21.93
N VAL A 141 -18.95 -15.69 -23.07
CA VAL A 141 -19.29 -14.42 -23.69
C VAL A 141 -20.61 -14.56 -24.45
N THR A 142 -21.53 -13.65 -24.15
CA THR A 142 -22.78 -13.50 -24.88
C THR A 142 -22.64 -12.30 -25.80
N GLU A 143 -22.76 -12.51 -27.10
CA GLU A 143 -22.78 -11.42 -28.08
C GLU A 143 -24.08 -10.62 -27.98
N PRO A 144 -24.02 -9.27 -28.03
CA PRO A 144 -25.24 -8.46 -28.06
C PRO A 144 -26.00 -8.70 -29.38
N LYS A 145 -27.32 -8.74 -29.30
CA LYS A 145 -28.19 -8.81 -30.46
C LYS A 145 -29.31 -7.80 -30.33
N ASP A 146 -29.55 -7.06 -31.39
CA ASP A 146 -30.67 -6.12 -31.42
C ASP A 146 -32.00 -6.86 -31.45
N ALA A 147 -33.06 -6.24 -30.89
CA ALA A 147 -34.41 -6.72 -31.04
C ALA A 147 -34.80 -6.73 -32.53
N TYR A 148 -35.53 -7.75 -32.95
CA TYR A 148 -36.00 -7.85 -34.33
C TYR A 148 -37.41 -8.45 -34.39
N ILE A 149 -38.06 -8.25 -35.54
CA ILE A 149 -39.39 -8.82 -35.80
C ILE A 149 -39.20 -10.12 -36.56
N ASP A 150 -39.70 -11.21 -36.01
CA ASP A 150 -39.73 -12.50 -36.67
C ASP A 150 -41.12 -12.79 -37.26
N GLU A 151 -41.14 -13.38 -38.46
CA GLU A 151 -42.39 -13.78 -39.11
C GLU A 151 -42.67 -15.25 -38.82
N THR A 152 -43.76 -15.49 -38.10
CA THR A 152 -44.21 -16.84 -37.76
C THR A 152 -45.41 -17.26 -38.60
N SER A 153 -45.72 -18.52 -38.58
CA SER A 153 -46.92 -19.05 -39.29
C SER A 153 -48.25 -18.47 -38.79
N SER A 154 -48.27 -17.79 -37.63
CA SER A 154 -49.43 -17.18 -36.98
C SER A 154 -49.42 -15.64 -37.02
N GLY A 155 -48.38 -15.00 -37.57
CA GLY A 155 -48.20 -13.55 -37.61
C GLY A 155 -46.79 -13.11 -37.33
N PHE A 156 -46.61 -11.93 -36.76
CA PHE A 156 -45.32 -11.34 -36.42
C PHE A 156 -45.10 -11.42 -34.91
N GLU A 157 -43.88 -11.78 -34.51
CA GLU A 157 -43.44 -11.78 -33.12
C GLU A 157 -42.22 -10.84 -32.96
N ILE A 158 -42.18 -10.11 -31.84
CA ILE A 158 -41.01 -9.32 -31.49
C ILE A 158 -40.07 -10.22 -30.71
N VAL A 159 -38.88 -10.45 -31.24
CA VAL A 159 -37.81 -11.09 -30.50
C VAL A 159 -37.05 -9.98 -29.79
N GLU A 160 -37.00 -10.05 -28.47
CA GLU A 160 -36.35 -9.07 -27.63
C GLU A 160 -34.82 -9.07 -27.85
N GLU A 161 -34.20 -7.93 -27.53
CA GLU A 161 -32.75 -7.78 -27.57
C GLU A 161 -32.05 -8.72 -26.59
N VAL A 162 -30.83 -9.11 -26.95
CA VAL A 162 -29.91 -9.80 -26.05
C VAL A 162 -28.84 -8.83 -25.64
N GLU A 163 -28.84 -8.43 -24.38
CA GLU A 163 -27.76 -7.63 -23.85
C GLU A 163 -26.48 -8.50 -23.72
N GLY A 164 -25.45 -8.14 -24.46
CA GLY A 164 -24.17 -8.83 -24.39
C GLY A 164 -23.37 -8.50 -23.13
N ASN A 165 -22.34 -9.29 -22.87
CA ASN A 165 -21.32 -9.06 -21.85
C ASN A 165 -19.89 -8.96 -22.45
N GLN A 166 -19.81 -8.88 -23.76
CA GLN A 166 -18.54 -8.75 -24.48
C GLN A 166 -17.88 -7.40 -24.16
N LEU A 167 -16.57 -7.45 -23.84
CA LEU A 167 -15.76 -6.26 -23.69
C LEU A 167 -15.38 -5.71 -25.09
N ASN A 168 -15.52 -4.38 -25.26
CA ASN A 168 -15.14 -3.67 -26.49
C ASN A 168 -13.70 -3.13 -26.40
#